data_a1d382f1ec8689c79ccdf6db943a114c
#
_entry.id   a1d382f1ec8689c79ccdf6db943a114c
#
_cell.length_a   1.000
_cell.length_b   1.000
_cell.length_c   1.000
_cell.angle_alpha   90.00
_cell.angle_beta   90.00
_cell.angle_gamma   90.00
#
_symmetry.space_group_name_H-M   'P 1'
#
loop_
_entity.id
_entity.type
_entity.pdbx_description
1 polymer ?
#
loop_
_entity_poly.entity_id
_entity_poly.type
_entity_poly.pdbx_seq_one_letter_code
_entity_poly.pdbx_strand_id
1 'polypeptide(L)'
;MTKPAVLLFALVMFFITNLVSANSQSKGEDKLSDLLRRATIGWNTDWSKHSIEYRELLSGGPPRDGIPPIDQPKFIDNQQAEQWLAPNDPVIALELNGDARAYPLQILTWHEIVNDTVGEIPITITFCPLCNSAIAFERHYQGTTYDFGTSGLLRHSDLVMYDRQTESLWQQFTGEAIVGAMTGEQLKMIPAGLIGFEQFQSAYPTGKVLSKETGYSRDYVRNPYPGYDDIHNNPFLFRDPVDKRLPAMARVVTISDGEYHNAYPVTLLEKFGVIHHQLGNQPMVVFSSSGSQQRFG
;
A
#
# COMPACT_ATOMS: atom_id res chain seq x y z
N MET A 1 42.94 29.82 78.45
CA MET A 1 42.36 30.77 77.49
C MET A 1 42.90 30.37 76.13
N THR A 2 42.25 29.43 75.51
CA THR A 2 42.67 28.83 74.25
C THR A 2 41.64 29.20 73.19
N LYS A 3 42.06 29.89 72.14
CA LYS A 3 41.26 30.26 71.02
C LYS A 3 41.07 29.01 70.16
N PRO A 4 39.86 28.68 69.65
CA PRO A 4 39.72 27.64 68.69
C PRO A 4 40.07 28.15 67.28
N ALA A 5 40.84 27.37 66.55
CA ALA A 5 41.20 27.57 65.16
C ALA A 5 39.97 27.30 64.30
N VAL A 6 39.58 28.32 63.52
CA VAL A 6 38.56 28.19 62.52
C VAL A 6 39.17 27.48 61.33
N LEU A 7 38.80 26.22 61.12
CA LEU A 7 39.20 25.46 59.96
C LEU A 7 38.28 25.88 58.78
N LEU A 8 38.87 26.66 57.90
CA LEU A 8 38.19 27.07 56.67
C LEU A 8 38.18 25.87 55.71
N PHE A 9 37.09 25.10 55.71
CA PHE A 9 36.84 24.11 54.68
C PHE A 9 36.50 24.84 53.37
N ALA A 10 37.54 24.96 52.52
CA ALA A 10 37.31 25.35 51.15
C ALA A 10 36.50 24.25 50.47
N LEU A 11 35.19 24.48 50.34
CA LEU A 11 34.30 23.65 49.58
C LEU A 11 34.67 23.88 48.09
N VAL A 12 35.62 23.11 47.58
CA VAL A 12 35.84 23.03 46.15
C VAL A 12 34.59 22.35 45.56
N MET A 13 33.62 23.16 45.19
CA MET A 13 32.55 22.73 44.31
C MET A 13 33.22 22.32 42.99
N PHE A 14 33.55 21.06 42.88
CA PHE A 14 33.69 20.44 41.58
C PHE A 14 32.32 20.51 40.92
N PHE A 15 32.12 21.56 40.17
CA PHE A 15 31.17 21.53 39.06
C PHE A 15 31.68 20.44 38.13
N ILE A 16 31.32 19.21 38.42
CA ILE A 16 31.20 18.17 37.42
C ILE A 16 30.07 18.69 36.54
N THR A 17 30.43 19.55 35.60
CA THR A 17 29.69 19.67 34.39
C THR A 17 29.67 18.26 33.83
N ASN A 18 28.60 17.52 34.16
CA ASN A 18 28.11 16.47 33.31
C ASN A 18 27.93 17.16 31.96
N LEU A 19 28.98 17.24 31.18
CA LEU A 19 28.91 17.11 29.75
C LEU A 19 28.24 15.76 29.54
N VAL A 20 26.89 15.74 29.69
CA VAL A 20 26.07 14.92 28.85
C VAL A 20 26.58 15.28 27.46
N SER A 21 27.54 14.50 27.00
CA SER A 21 27.68 14.27 25.57
C SER A 21 26.30 13.84 25.16
N ALA A 22 25.46 14.82 24.87
CA ALA A 22 24.46 14.65 23.87
C ALA A 22 25.29 14.10 22.72
N ASN A 23 25.31 12.78 22.62
CA ASN A 23 25.59 12.09 21.42
C ASN A 23 24.56 12.68 20.48
N SER A 24 24.85 13.84 19.92
CA SER A 24 24.35 14.20 18.65
C SER A 24 24.90 13.08 17.76
N GLN A 25 24.21 11.92 17.77
CA GLN A 25 24.06 11.20 16.53
C GLN A 25 23.67 12.32 15.58
N SER A 26 24.69 12.87 14.91
CA SER A 26 24.48 13.59 13.68
C SER A 26 23.48 12.69 12.97
N LYS A 27 22.25 13.15 12.80
CA LYS A 27 21.38 12.63 11.76
C LYS A 27 22.28 12.68 10.54
N GLY A 28 23.02 11.58 10.28
CA GLY A 28 23.80 11.47 9.07
C GLY A 28 22.75 11.71 8.02
N GLU A 29 22.90 12.80 7.26
CA GLU A 29 21.95 13.17 6.21
C GLU A 29 21.63 11.87 5.52
N ASP A 30 20.36 11.46 5.58
CA ASP A 30 19.90 10.22 5.00
C ASP A 30 20.03 10.37 3.48
N LYS A 31 21.23 10.04 2.98
CA LYS A 31 21.57 10.27 1.57
C LYS A 31 20.95 9.16 0.74
N LEU A 32 20.22 9.57 -0.29
CA LEU A 32 19.77 8.65 -1.32
C LEU A 32 20.92 7.73 -1.77
N SER A 33 20.70 6.42 -1.75
CA SER A 33 21.67 5.47 -2.31
C SER A 33 21.91 5.76 -3.81
N ASP A 34 23.07 5.38 -4.34
CA ASP A 34 23.36 5.60 -5.77
C ASP A 34 22.34 4.92 -6.69
N LEU A 35 21.78 3.79 -6.27
CA LEU A 35 20.72 3.10 -7.03
C LEU A 35 19.43 3.92 -7.04
N LEU A 36 19.02 4.44 -5.89
CA LEU A 36 17.83 5.28 -5.78
C LEU A 36 18.01 6.59 -6.57
N ARG A 37 19.18 7.22 -6.49
CA ARG A 37 19.50 8.41 -7.31
C ARG A 37 19.35 8.16 -8.80
N ARG A 38 19.81 6.98 -9.29
CA ARG A 38 19.65 6.62 -10.70
C ARG A 38 18.19 6.36 -11.06
N ALA A 39 17.43 5.71 -10.19
CA ALA A 39 16.02 5.41 -10.41
C ALA A 39 15.15 6.67 -10.43
N THR A 40 15.63 7.77 -9.82
CA THR A 40 14.89 9.03 -9.67
C THR A 40 15.46 10.18 -10.49
N ILE A 41 16.32 9.89 -11.49
CA ILE A 41 16.79 10.90 -12.41
C ILE A 41 15.62 11.55 -13.15
N GLY A 42 15.58 12.89 -13.15
CA GLY A 42 14.53 13.66 -13.82
C GLY A 42 13.22 13.81 -13.03
N TRP A 43 13.21 13.40 -11.76
CA TRP A 43 12.11 13.66 -10.87
C TRP A 43 12.24 15.07 -10.24
N ASN A 44 11.11 15.81 -10.16
CA ASN A 44 11.02 17.11 -9.50
C ASN A 44 10.57 17.01 -8.03
N THR A 45 10.55 15.81 -7.48
CA THR A 45 10.20 15.53 -6.08
C THR A 45 11.03 16.37 -5.13
N ASP A 46 10.41 17.01 -4.15
CA ASP A 46 11.09 17.69 -3.05
C ASP A 46 11.67 16.68 -2.05
N TRP A 47 12.86 16.18 -2.35
CA TRP A 47 13.56 15.19 -1.52
C TRP A 47 13.97 15.71 -0.14
N SER A 48 13.82 17.01 0.15
CA SER A 48 14.07 17.54 1.50
C SER A 48 12.97 17.20 2.50
N LYS A 49 11.80 16.78 2.01
CA LYS A 49 10.63 16.42 2.81
C LYS A 49 10.39 14.92 2.73
N HIS A 50 10.49 14.24 3.86
CA HIS A 50 10.23 12.81 3.97
C HIS A 50 9.84 12.43 5.39
N SER A 51 8.99 11.41 5.54
CA SER A 51 8.58 10.80 6.82
C SER A 51 9.29 9.48 7.09
N ILE A 52 10.06 8.97 6.12
CA ILE A 52 10.74 7.68 6.14
C ILE A 52 12.25 7.85 5.94
N GLU A 53 13.03 6.82 6.24
CA GLU A 53 14.44 6.79 5.86
C GLU A 53 14.60 6.36 4.39
N TYR A 54 15.44 7.03 3.61
CA TYR A 54 15.63 6.69 2.18
C TYR A 54 16.15 5.29 1.93
N ARG A 55 16.83 4.67 2.91
CA ARG A 55 17.25 3.26 2.80
C ARG A 55 16.09 2.28 2.72
N GLU A 56 14.88 2.68 3.11
CA GLU A 56 13.66 1.88 3.01
C GLU A 56 13.14 1.82 1.57
N LEU A 57 13.50 2.80 0.73
CA LEU A 57 13.13 2.83 -0.68
C LEU A 57 14.10 2.00 -1.52
N LEU A 58 13.57 1.11 -2.33
CA LEU A 58 14.31 0.25 -3.23
C LEU A 58 13.79 0.39 -4.64
N SER A 59 14.68 0.31 -5.63
CA SER A 59 14.24 0.17 -7.03
C SER A 59 13.67 -1.23 -7.25
N GLY A 60 12.44 -1.32 -7.73
CA GLY A 60 11.79 -2.57 -8.16
C GLY A 60 12.24 -3.04 -9.55
N GLY A 61 13.02 -2.21 -10.26
CA GLY A 61 13.52 -2.49 -11.60
C GLY A 61 12.88 -1.63 -12.69
N PRO A 62 11.55 -1.62 -12.87
CA PRO A 62 10.90 -0.74 -13.84
C PRO A 62 11.17 0.76 -13.53
N PRO A 63 11.31 1.62 -14.55
CA PRO A 63 11.34 3.06 -14.34
C PRO A 63 9.95 3.60 -13.99
N ARG A 64 9.85 4.91 -13.73
CA ARG A 64 8.57 5.63 -13.58
C ARG A 64 7.63 5.29 -14.74
N ASP A 65 6.39 4.89 -14.42
CA ASP A 65 5.37 4.41 -15.36
C ASP A 65 5.84 3.25 -16.28
N GLY A 66 6.91 2.54 -15.89
CA GLY A 66 7.36 1.33 -16.58
C GLY A 66 6.34 0.18 -16.49
N ILE A 67 5.53 0.18 -15.43
CA ILE A 67 4.24 -0.49 -15.32
C ILE A 67 3.20 0.60 -15.57
N PRO A 68 2.63 0.71 -16.79
CA PRO A 68 1.85 1.88 -17.15
C PRO A 68 0.48 1.89 -16.47
N PRO A 69 0.13 2.93 -15.71
CA PRO A 69 -1.20 3.07 -15.14
C PRO A 69 -2.27 3.28 -16.24
N ILE A 70 -3.51 2.98 -15.92
CA ILE A 70 -4.65 3.23 -16.81
C ILE A 70 -5.30 4.55 -16.41
N ASP A 71 -5.15 5.58 -17.25
CA ASP A 71 -5.69 6.92 -16.99
C ASP A 71 -7.01 7.19 -17.72
N GLN A 72 -7.36 6.38 -18.71
CA GLN A 72 -8.59 6.47 -19.49
C GLN A 72 -9.27 5.10 -19.55
N PRO A 73 -9.78 4.60 -18.42
CA PRO A 73 -10.34 3.28 -18.33
C PRO A 73 -11.60 3.17 -19.21
N LYS A 74 -11.71 2.08 -19.97
CA LYS A 74 -12.89 1.71 -20.74
C LYS A 74 -13.60 0.57 -20.07
N PHE A 75 -14.91 0.59 -20.12
CA PHE A 75 -15.73 -0.41 -19.45
C PHE A 75 -16.64 -1.13 -20.45
N ILE A 76 -16.96 -2.37 -20.12
CA ILE A 76 -17.90 -3.24 -20.82
C ILE A 76 -18.94 -3.73 -19.81
N ASP A 77 -20.03 -4.29 -20.30
CA ASP A 77 -21.05 -4.94 -19.47
C ASP A 77 -20.61 -6.34 -19.01
N ASN A 78 -21.37 -6.91 -18.07
CA ASN A 78 -21.11 -8.24 -17.51
C ASN A 78 -21.12 -9.32 -18.60
N GLN A 79 -22.03 -9.28 -19.56
CA GLN A 79 -22.16 -10.28 -20.62
C GLN A 79 -20.93 -10.29 -21.55
N GLN A 80 -20.41 -9.12 -21.87
CA GLN A 80 -19.16 -8.99 -22.64
C GLN A 80 -17.95 -9.49 -21.85
N ALA A 81 -17.93 -9.27 -20.53
CA ALA A 81 -16.85 -9.71 -19.66
C ALA A 81 -16.81 -11.24 -19.51
N GLU A 82 -17.94 -11.93 -19.47
CA GLU A 82 -18.06 -13.39 -19.44
C GLU A 82 -17.32 -14.10 -20.59
N GLN A 83 -17.07 -13.40 -21.68
CA GLN A 83 -16.34 -13.99 -22.81
C GLN A 83 -14.87 -14.28 -22.51
N TRP A 84 -14.34 -13.74 -21.40
CA TRP A 84 -12.94 -13.85 -21.05
C TRP A 84 -12.64 -13.92 -19.55
N LEU A 85 -13.61 -13.62 -18.68
CA LEU A 85 -13.50 -13.84 -17.23
C LEU A 85 -14.27 -15.10 -16.85
N ALA A 86 -13.59 -15.94 -16.07
CA ALA A 86 -14.24 -17.08 -15.42
C ALA A 86 -15.00 -16.62 -14.15
N PRO A 87 -16.00 -17.38 -13.68
CA PRO A 87 -16.80 -17.05 -12.49
C PRO A 87 -15.98 -16.70 -11.25
N ASN A 88 -14.89 -17.41 -11.03
CA ASN A 88 -14.02 -17.25 -9.86
C ASN A 88 -12.84 -16.30 -10.10
N ASP A 89 -12.72 -15.68 -11.28
CA ASP A 89 -11.64 -14.74 -11.53
C ASP A 89 -11.77 -13.54 -10.59
N PRO A 90 -10.68 -13.18 -9.90
CA PRO A 90 -10.72 -12.13 -8.89
C PRO A 90 -10.87 -10.75 -9.53
N VAL A 91 -11.79 -9.96 -8.99
CA VAL A 91 -12.00 -8.56 -9.37
C VAL A 91 -12.02 -7.68 -8.13
N ILE A 92 -11.46 -6.48 -8.24
CA ILE A 92 -11.68 -5.43 -7.26
C ILE A 92 -13.02 -4.80 -7.59
N ALA A 93 -13.98 -4.88 -6.66
CA ALA A 93 -15.33 -4.39 -6.84
C ALA A 93 -15.65 -3.25 -5.88
N LEU A 94 -16.29 -2.22 -6.38
CA LEU A 94 -16.84 -1.15 -5.54
C LEU A 94 -18.10 -0.58 -6.19
N GLU A 95 -18.92 0.07 -5.36
CA GLU A 95 -20.09 0.81 -5.80
C GLU A 95 -20.08 2.18 -5.10
N LEU A 96 -20.25 3.24 -5.88
CA LEU A 96 -20.36 4.61 -5.38
C LEU A 96 -21.53 5.28 -6.09
N ASN A 97 -22.46 5.82 -5.32
CA ASN A 97 -23.63 6.56 -5.84
C ASN A 97 -24.42 5.80 -6.92
N GLY A 98 -24.53 4.47 -6.82
CA GLY A 98 -25.24 3.62 -7.79
C GLY A 98 -24.44 3.25 -9.04
N ASP A 99 -23.18 3.68 -9.18
CA ASP A 99 -22.24 3.23 -10.23
C ASP A 99 -21.35 2.11 -9.67
N ALA A 100 -21.66 0.87 -10.06
CA ALA A 100 -20.90 -0.30 -9.65
C ALA A 100 -19.87 -0.70 -10.71
N ARG A 101 -18.62 -0.91 -10.28
CA ARG A 101 -17.52 -1.28 -11.19
C ARG A 101 -16.68 -2.41 -10.65
N ALA A 102 -16.18 -3.25 -11.57
CA ALA A 102 -15.23 -4.30 -11.32
C ALA A 102 -13.94 -4.07 -12.11
N TYR A 103 -12.81 -4.27 -11.45
CA TYR A 103 -11.47 -4.14 -12.04
C TYR A 103 -10.77 -5.50 -11.93
N PRO A 104 -10.70 -6.28 -13.03
CA PRO A 104 -10.12 -7.62 -13.02
C PRO A 104 -8.65 -7.61 -12.64
N LEU A 105 -8.23 -8.48 -11.72
CA LEU A 105 -6.83 -8.58 -11.33
C LEU A 105 -5.92 -9.00 -12.48
N GLN A 106 -6.43 -9.73 -13.47
CA GLN A 106 -5.68 -10.03 -14.70
C GLN A 106 -5.16 -8.77 -15.40
N ILE A 107 -5.91 -7.66 -15.32
CA ILE A 107 -5.52 -6.36 -15.86
C ILE A 107 -4.61 -5.64 -14.85
N LEU A 108 -5.01 -5.61 -13.59
CA LEU A 108 -4.31 -4.86 -12.53
C LEU A 108 -2.89 -5.40 -12.26
N THR A 109 -2.61 -6.69 -12.47
CA THR A 109 -1.26 -7.25 -12.37
C THR A 109 -0.27 -6.69 -13.40
N TRP A 110 -0.77 -6.10 -14.49
CA TRP A 110 0.04 -5.49 -15.54
C TRP A 110 0.06 -3.96 -15.50
N HIS A 111 -0.85 -3.36 -14.71
CA HIS A 111 -1.02 -1.91 -14.69
C HIS A 111 -0.94 -1.30 -13.28
N GLU A 112 -1.22 -2.09 -12.25
CA GLU A 112 -1.16 -1.76 -10.83
C GLU A 112 -2.05 -0.59 -10.39
N ILE A 113 -2.29 0.40 -11.25
CA ILE A 113 -3.06 1.62 -10.95
C ILE A 113 -4.08 1.91 -12.05
N VAL A 114 -5.32 2.26 -11.65
CA VAL A 114 -6.35 2.81 -12.55
C VAL A 114 -6.87 4.11 -11.95
N ASN A 115 -6.67 5.22 -12.65
CA ASN A 115 -7.28 6.50 -12.31
C ASN A 115 -8.67 6.59 -12.96
N ASP A 116 -9.72 6.66 -12.16
CA ASP A 116 -11.09 6.61 -12.62
C ASP A 116 -11.98 7.68 -11.96
N THR A 117 -13.24 7.74 -12.38
CA THR A 117 -14.31 8.49 -11.72
C THR A 117 -15.51 7.58 -11.64
N VAL A 118 -15.97 7.24 -10.44
CA VAL A 118 -17.11 6.35 -10.19
C VAL A 118 -18.17 7.11 -9.41
N GLY A 119 -19.40 7.11 -9.90
CA GLY A 119 -20.48 7.86 -9.25
C GLY A 119 -20.13 9.33 -9.01
N GLU A 120 -19.43 9.96 -9.96
CA GLU A 120 -18.94 11.35 -9.91
C GLU A 120 -17.77 11.59 -8.90
N ILE A 121 -17.28 10.55 -8.22
CA ILE A 121 -16.17 10.66 -7.29
C ILE A 121 -14.88 10.24 -8.00
N PRO A 122 -13.86 11.13 -8.11
CA PRO A 122 -12.54 10.76 -8.62
C PRO A 122 -11.87 9.77 -7.66
N ILE A 123 -11.50 8.60 -8.16
CA ILE A 123 -10.86 7.53 -7.39
C ILE A 123 -9.61 7.00 -8.10
N THR A 124 -8.71 6.40 -7.35
CA THR A 124 -7.69 5.53 -7.90
C THR A 124 -7.84 4.12 -7.33
N ILE A 125 -7.88 3.13 -8.21
CA ILE A 125 -7.83 1.71 -7.85
C ILE A 125 -6.39 1.28 -7.92
N THR A 126 -5.89 0.67 -6.86
CA THR A 126 -4.50 0.22 -6.78
C THR A 126 -4.44 -1.25 -6.45
N PHE A 127 -3.46 -1.92 -7.03
CA PHE A 127 -3.15 -3.30 -6.72
C PHE A 127 -1.63 -3.50 -6.69
N CYS A 128 -1.12 -3.94 -5.55
CA CYS A 128 0.26 -4.36 -5.42
C CYS A 128 0.34 -5.89 -5.54
N PRO A 129 0.82 -6.47 -6.65
CA PRO A 129 0.93 -7.93 -6.79
C PRO A 129 1.87 -8.55 -5.76
N LEU A 130 2.90 -7.81 -5.33
CA LEU A 130 3.91 -8.30 -4.39
C LEU A 130 3.36 -8.49 -2.97
N CYS A 131 2.38 -7.70 -2.55
CA CYS A 131 1.73 -7.84 -1.25
C CYS A 131 0.27 -8.30 -1.35
N ASN A 132 -0.21 -8.59 -2.55
CA ASN A 132 -1.60 -8.97 -2.81
C ASN A 132 -2.61 -8.00 -2.16
N SER A 133 -2.28 -6.70 -2.19
CA SER A 133 -3.13 -5.66 -1.61
C SER A 133 -3.89 -4.91 -2.70
N ALA A 134 -5.21 -4.91 -2.57
CA ALA A 134 -6.17 -4.23 -3.43
C ALA A 134 -6.81 -3.10 -2.63
N ILE A 135 -6.54 -1.84 -2.98
CA ILE A 135 -7.02 -0.69 -2.23
C ILE A 135 -7.53 0.38 -3.21
N ALA A 136 -8.67 0.96 -2.89
CA ALA A 136 -9.22 2.12 -3.59
C ALA A 136 -9.06 3.38 -2.72
N PHE A 137 -8.68 4.49 -3.35
CA PHE A 137 -8.56 5.79 -2.69
C PHE A 137 -9.37 6.85 -3.42
N GLU A 138 -9.92 7.80 -2.68
CA GLU A 138 -10.38 9.05 -3.22
C GLU A 138 -9.16 9.89 -3.64
N ARG A 139 -9.12 10.32 -4.90
CA ARG A 139 -7.97 11.09 -5.44
C ARG A 139 -8.22 12.59 -5.53
N HIS A 140 -9.40 13.06 -5.09
CA HIS A 140 -9.64 14.49 -4.92
C HIS A 140 -9.26 14.89 -3.49
N TYR A 141 -8.25 15.72 -3.37
CA TYR A 141 -7.70 16.13 -2.08
C TYR A 141 -7.38 17.62 -2.09
N GLN A 142 -7.84 18.37 -1.07
CA GLN A 142 -7.63 19.83 -0.91
C GLN A 142 -7.90 20.65 -2.18
N GLY A 143 -9.00 20.32 -2.90
CA GLY A 143 -9.41 21.05 -4.10
C GLY A 143 -8.68 20.66 -5.39
N THR A 144 -7.78 19.70 -5.34
CA THR A 144 -7.02 19.19 -6.50
C THR A 144 -7.35 17.72 -6.72
N THR A 145 -7.54 17.31 -7.97
CA THR A 145 -7.62 15.91 -8.35
C THR A 145 -6.25 15.43 -8.80
N TYR A 146 -5.71 14.44 -8.10
CA TYR A 146 -4.39 13.87 -8.37
C TYR A 146 -4.49 12.67 -9.30
N ASP A 147 -3.54 12.54 -10.23
CA ASP A 147 -3.39 11.37 -11.09
C ASP A 147 -2.19 10.57 -10.60
N PHE A 148 -2.42 9.31 -10.24
CA PHE A 148 -1.38 8.44 -9.70
C PHE A 148 -0.73 7.59 -10.77
N GLY A 149 0.57 7.38 -10.60
CA GLY A 149 1.39 6.51 -11.44
C GLY A 149 2.27 5.57 -10.62
N THR A 150 2.89 4.60 -11.27
CA THR A 150 3.85 3.70 -10.67
C THR A 150 5.23 4.36 -10.63
N SER A 151 5.83 4.44 -9.46
CA SER A 151 7.15 5.06 -9.33
C SER A 151 8.30 4.16 -9.79
N GLY A 152 8.07 2.83 -9.83
CA GLY A 152 9.10 1.82 -9.96
C GLY A 152 9.89 1.58 -8.68
N LEU A 153 9.48 2.22 -7.59
CA LEU A 153 10.06 2.04 -6.26
C LEU A 153 9.18 1.14 -5.40
N LEU A 154 9.81 0.50 -4.44
CA LEU A 154 9.18 -0.34 -3.42
C LEU A 154 9.64 0.13 -2.04
N ARG A 155 8.77 -0.03 -1.03
CA ARG A 155 9.07 0.09 0.38
C ARG A 155 8.49 -1.12 1.11
N HIS A 156 9.32 -1.88 1.82
CA HIS A 156 8.93 -3.15 2.47
C HIS A 156 8.22 -4.14 1.53
N SER A 157 8.68 -4.21 0.26
CA SER A 157 8.07 -5.01 -0.82
C SER A 157 6.68 -4.54 -1.29
N ASP A 158 6.24 -3.36 -0.85
CA ASP A 158 4.98 -2.76 -1.28
C ASP A 158 5.21 -1.67 -2.33
N LEU A 159 4.24 -1.48 -3.22
CA LEU A 159 4.23 -0.47 -4.26
C LEU A 159 4.33 0.94 -3.66
N VAL A 160 5.28 1.72 -4.14
CA VAL A 160 5.31 3.16 -3.92
C VAL A 160 4.73 3.83 -5.17
N MET A 161 3.58 4.45 -5.01
CA MET A 161 2.94 5.28 -6.06
C MET A 161 3.58 6.67 -6.09
N TYR A 162 3.31 7.44 -7.13
CA TYR A 162 3.55 8.88 -7.13
C TYR A 162 2.35 9.61 -7.72
N ASP A 163 2.11 10.86 -7.30
CA ASP A 163 1.18 11.73 -7.96
C ASP A 163 1.89 12.55 -9.04
N ARG A 164 1.24 12.80 -10.18
CA ARG A 164 1.82 13.53 -11.31
C ARG A 164 1.88 15.04 -11.08
N GLN A 165 1.09 15.58 -10.17
CA GLN A 165 0.98 17.02 -9.93
C GLN A 165 2.16 17.55 -9.11
N THR A 166 2.60 16.79 -8.10
CA THR A 166 3.69 17.19 -7.20
C THR A 166 4.90 16.26 -7.27
N GLU A 167 4.77 15.12 -7.94
CA GLU A 167 5.73 14.02 -7.94
C GLU A 167 6.07 13.54 -6.52
N SER A 168 5.16 13.72 -5.55
CA SER A 168 5.31 13.14 -4.22
C SER A 168 5.10 11.64 -4.26
N LEU A 169 5.82 10.92 -3.40
CA LEU A 169 5.76 9.47 -3.28
C LEU A 169 4.76 9.07 -2.20
N TRP A 170 3.94 8.06 -2.49
CA TRP A 170 2.86 7.59 -1.64
C TRP A 170 2.96 6.08 -1.42
N GLN A 171 2.86 5.65 -0.16
CA GLN A 171 2.82 4.22 0.17
C GLN A 171 1.44 3.64 -0.21
N GLN A 172 1.40 2.66 -1.11
CA GLN A 172 0.13 2.09 -1.58
C GLN A 172 -0.68 1.47 -0.45
N PHE A 173 -0.04 0.72 0.45
CA PHE A 173 -0.72 0.00 1.52
C PHE A 173 -1.41 0.91 2.54
N THR A 174 -0.83 2.07 2.82
CA THR A 174 -1.36 3.02 3.82
C THR A 174 -2.08 4.20 3.19
N GLY A 175 -1.74 4.59 1.95
CA GLY A 175 -2.19 5.83 1.33
C GLY A 175 -1.51 7.08 1.88
N GLU A 176 -0.40 6.93 2.63
CA GLU A 176 0.38 8.05 3.19
C GLU A 176 1.38 8.57 2.16
N ALA A 177 1.48 9.90 2.03
CA ALA A 177 2.57 10.55 1.31
C ALA A 177 3.85 10.50 2.16
N ILE A 178 4.87 9.82 1.65
CA ILE A 178 6.09 9.49 2.40
C ILE A 178 7.31 10.32 2.01
N VAL A 179 7.32 10.91 0.80
CA VAL A 179 8.39 11.78 0.29
C VAL A 179 7.78 12.82 -0.62
N GLY A 180 8.26 14.06 -0.57
CA GLY A 180 7.88 15.15 -1.47
C GLY A 180 7.02 16.21 -0.81
N ALA A 181 6.46 17.10 -1.62
CA ALA A 181 5.69 18.24 -1.15
C ALA A 181 4.47 17.85 -0.28
N MET A 182 3.91 16.67 -0.53
CA MET A 182 2.74 16.13 0.17
C MET A 182 3.07 15.28 1.40
N THR A 183 4.34 15.19 1.81
CA THR A 183 4.75 14.34 2.94
C THR A 183 3.89 14.56 4.19
N GLY A 184 3.34 13.47 4.73
CA GLY A 184 2.46 13.45 5.90
C GLY A 184 0.97 13.56 5.56
N GLU A 185 0.61 13.81 4.29
CA GLU A 185 -0.79 13.79 3.87
C GLU A 185 -1.29 12.36 3.71
N GLN A 186 -2.60 12.18 3.89
CA GLN A 186 -3.25 10.87 3.92
C GLN A 186 -4.40 10.80 2.93
N LEU A 187 -4.33 9.87 1.97
CA LEU A 187 -5.46 9.58 1.09
C LEU A 187 -6.60 8.89 1.86
N LYS A 188 -7.81 9.25 1.53
CA LYS A 188 -9.00 8.60 2.07
C LYS A 188 -9.25 7.28 1.35
N MET A 189 -9.19 6.18 2.10
CA MET A 189 -9.55 4.86 1.58
C MET A 189 -11.06 4.78 1.30
N ILE A 190 -11.40 4.14 0.20
CA ILE A 190 -12.77 3.83 -0.19
C ILE A 190 -12.98 2.32 -0.03
N PRO A 191 -14.07 1.88 0.61
CA PRO A 191 -14.38 0.46 0.72
C PRO A 191 -14.46 -0.19 -0.67
N ALA A 192 -13.65 -1.20 -0.89
CA ALA A 192 -13.63 -2.03 -2.09
C ALA A 192 -13.47 -3.48 -1.69
N GLY A 193 -14.15 -4.37 -2.38
CA GLY A 193 -14.06 -5.82 -2.14
C GLY A 193 -13.21 -6.50 -3.20
N LEU A 194 -12.39 -7.46 -2.79
CA LEU A 194 -11.75 -8.39 -3.71
C LEU A 194 -12.57 -9.68 -3.72
N ILE A 195 -13.36 -9.89 -4.79
CA ILE A 195 -14.37 -10.93 -4.90
C ILE A 195 -14.26 -11.68 -6.22
N GLY A 196 -14.93 -12.82 -6.36
CA GLY A 196 -15.07 -13.50 -7.65
C GLY A 196 -15.98 -12.73 -8.60
N PHE A 197 -15.72 -12.85 -9.90
CA PHE A 197 -16.51 -12.15 -10.92
C PHE A 197 -18.00 -12.52 -10.87
N GLU A 198 -18.36 -13.78 -10.64
CA GLU A 198 -19.77 -14.22 -10.47
C GLU A 198 -20.46 -13.53 -9.28
N GLN A 199 -19.72 -13.29 -8.20
CA GLN A 199 -20.25 -12.57 -7.03
C GLN A 199 -20.53 -11.10 -7.39
N PHE A 200 -19.64 -10.45 -8.18
CA PHE A 200 -19.88 -9.11 -8.69
C PHE A 200 -21.12 -9.06 -9.59
N GLN A 201 -21.24 -9.97 -10.57
CA GLN A 201 -22.39 -10.04 -11.47
C GLN A 201 -23.70 -10.22 -10.71
N SER A 202 -23.70 -11.09 -9.72
CA SER A 202 -24.89 -11.38 -8.89
C SER A 202 -25.30 -10.16 -8.06
N ALA A 203 -24.34 -9.43 -7.50
CA ALA A 203 -24.59 -8.24 -6.70
C ALA A 203 -24.98 -7.01 -7.57
N TYR A 204 -24.37 -6.92 -8.75
CA TYR A 204 -24.50 -5.76 -9.65
C TYR A 204 -24.80 -6.21 -11.09
N PRO A 205 -26.04 -6.62 -11.39
CA PRO A 205 -26.40 -7.12 -12.75
C PRO A 205 -26.16 -6.10 -13.88
N THR A 206 -26.20 -4.80 -13.56
CA THR A 206 -25.92 -3.68 -14.48
C THR A 206 -24.55 -3.06 -14.27
N GLY A 207 -23.71 -3.71 -13.46
CA GLY A 207 -22.36 -3.25 -13.18
C GLY A 207 -21.47 -3.25 -14.42
N LYS A 208 -20.42 -2.47 -14.36
CA LYS A 208 -19.46 -2.30 -15.46
C LYS A 208 -18.13 -2.96 -15.10
N VAL A 209 -17.48 -3.57 -16.06
CA VAL A 209 -16.22 -4.28 -15.90
C VAL A 209 -15.15 -3.58 -16.73
N LEU A 210 -13.97 -3.32 -16.12
CA LEU A 210 -12.83 -2.75 -16.84
C LEU A 210 -12.46 -3.63 -18.03
N SER A 211 -12.41 -3.03 -19.21
CA SER A 211 -12.10 -3.70 -20.47
C SER A 211 -10.59 -3.96 -20.63
N LYS A 212 -10.25 -4.99 -21.39
CA LYS A 212 -8.87 -5.22 -21.88
C LYS A 212 -8.39 -4.14 -22.88
N GLU A 213 -9.26 -3.26 -23.35
CA GLU A 213 -8.90 -2.14 -24.22
C GLU A 213 -8.24 -1.00 -23.40
N THR A 214 -7.11 -1.28 -22.79
CA THR A 214 -6.39 -0.33 -21.93
C THR A 214 -5.50 0.66 -22.68
N GLY A 215 -5.35 0.50 -23.99
CA GLY A 215 -4.39 1.25 -24.81
C GLY A 215 -3.00 0.61 -24.86
N TYR A 216 -2.78 -0.49 -24.14
CA TYR A 216 -1.51 -1.20 -24.08
C TYR A 216 -1.66 -2.64 -24.60
N SER A 217 -0.64 -3.13 -25.29
CA SER A 217 -0.58 -4.53 -25.70
C SER A 217 0.02 -5.35 -24.57
N ARG A 218 -0.81 -6.10 -23.86
CA ARG A 218 -0.42 -7.01 -22.77
C ARG A 218 -1.11 -8.35 -22.93
N ASP A 219 -0.43 -9.40 -22.52
CA ASP A 219 -1.02 -10.74 -22.40
C ASP A 219 -1.65 -10.89 -21.02
N TYR A 220 -2.91 -10.47 -20.88
CA TYR A 220 -3.64 -10.50 -19.60
C TYR A 220 -3.95 -11.92 -19.09
N VAL A 221 -3.74 -12.96 -19.88
CA VAL A 221 -3.89 -14.35 -19.43
C VAL A 221 -2.63 -14.79 -18.66
N ARG A 222 -1.48 -14.22 -18.99
CA ARG A 222 -0.21 -14.55 -18.35
C ARG A 222 -0.04 -13.81 -17.03
N ASN A 223 0.26 -14.54 -15.95
CA ASN A 223 0.71 -13.93 -14.69
C ASN A 223 2.18 -13.48 -14.82
N PRO A 224 2.48 -12.17 -14.70
CA PRO A 224 3.86 -11.66 -14.75
C PRO A 224 4.65 -11.90 -13.46
N TYR A 225 4.00 -12.39 -12.38
CA TYR A 225 4.59 -12.66 -11.07
C TYR A 225 4.54 -14.15 -10.71
N PRO A 226 5.23 -15.04 -11.44
CA PRO A 226 5.15 -16.48 -11.20
C PRO A 226 5.66 -16.84 -9.80
N GLY A 227 4.91 -17.69 -9.09
CA GLY A 227 5.25 -18.16 -7.75
C GLY A 227 4.94 -17.19 -6.61
N TYR A 228 4.31 -16.05 -6.89
CA TYR A 228 3.87 -15.09 -5.86
C TYR A 228 2.59 -15.52 -5.14
N ASP A 229 1.97 -16.59 -5.58
CA ASP A 229 0.84 -17.29 -4.95
C ASP A 229 1.28 -18.40 -3.97
N ASP A 230 2.55 -18.77 -3.96
CA ASP A 230 3.11 -19.76 -3.02
C ASP A 230 3.50 -19.08 -1.71
N ILE A 231 2.75 -19.40 -0.63
CA ILE A 231 2.96 -18.86 0.72
C ILE A 231 4.31 -19.26 1.35
N HIS A 232 5.02 -20.23 0.78
CA HIS A 232 6.34 -20.69 1.24
C HIS A 232 7.50 -19.93 0.59
N ASN A 233 7.21 -19.08 -0.40
CA ASN A 233 8.20 -18.19 -0.99
C ASN A 233 8.54 -17.01 -0.08
N ASN A 234 9.65 -16.33 -0.37
CA ASN A 234 10.03 -15.11 0.32
C ASN A 234 9.53 -13.89 -0.46
N PRO A 235 9.10 -12.82 0.24
CA PRO A 235 8.69 -11.58 -0.42
C PRO A 235 9.88 -10.91 -1.14
N PHE A 236 9.63 -10.43 -2.36
CA PHE A 236 10.63 -9.82 -3.22
C PHE A 236 11.15 -8.50 -2.62
N LEU A 237 12.46 -8.33 -2.56
CA LEU A 237 13.12 -7.13 -2.01
C LEU A 237 12.70 -6.75 -0.57
N PHE A 238 12.13 -7.68 0.19
CA PHE A 238 11.89 -7.47 1.61
C PHE A 238 13.19 -7.70 2.38
N ARG A 239 13.64 -6.69 3.13
CA ARG A 239 14.95 -6.69 3.84
C ARG A 239 14.84 -6.81 5.34
N ASP A 240 13.63 -6.61 5.88
CA ASP A 240 13.41 -6.71 7.32
C ASP A 240 13.35 -8.17 7.79
N PRO A 241 13.55 -8.43 9.07
CA PRO A 241 13.34 -9.75 9.63
C PRO A 241 11.91 -10.22 9.40
N VAL A 242 11.75 -11.38 8.76
CA VAL A 242 10.42 -11.98 8.53
C VAL A 242 9.82 -12.41 9.86
N ASP A 243 8.57 -12.01 10.12
CA ASP A 243 7.80 -12.48 11.27
C ASP A 243 7.50 -13.99 11.13
N LYS A 244 7.93 -14.77 12.13
CA LYS A 244 7.82 -16.22 12.09
C LYS A 244 6.49 -16.77 12.61
N ARG A 245 5.55 -15.90 13.01
CA ARG A 245 4.23 -16.34 13.49
C ARG A 245 3.37 -16.95 12.38
N LEU A 246 3.61 -16.53 11.14
CA LEU A 246 2.97 -17.03 9.91
C LEU A 246 4.02 -17.29 8.83
N PRO A 247 3.73 -18.09 7.79
CA PRO A 247 4.54 -18.10 6.57
C PRO A 247 4.69 -16.68 6.01
N ALA A 248 5.85 -16.36 5.42
CA ALA A 248 6.19 -15.00 4.99
C ALA A 248 5.18 -14.39 3.99
N MET A 249 4.58 -15.22 3.13
CA MET A 249 3.60 -14.83 2.13
C MET A 249 2.17 -15.22 2.52
N ALA A 250 1.91 -15.50 3.81
CA ALA A 250 0.57 -15.84 4.29
C ALA A 250 -0.41 -14.69 4.02
N ARG A 251 -1.55 -15.01 3.44
CA ARG A 251 -2.63 -14.05 3.22
C ARG A 251 -3.40 -13.81 4.51
N VAL A 252 -3.64 -12.56 4.83
CA VAL A 252 -4.35 -12.14 6.03
C VAL A 252 -5.37 -11.06 5.70
N VAL A 253 -6.49 -11.08 6.40
CA VAL A 253 -7.40 -9.92 6.47
C VAL A 253 -6.93 -9.06 7.64
N THR A 254 -6.61 -7.81 7.39
CA THR A 254 -6.18 -6.87 8.44
C THR A 254 -7.27 -5.86 8.72
N ILE A 255 -7.42 -5.52 9.99
CA ILE A 255 -8.33 -4.48 10.46
C ILE A 255 -7.60 -3.61 11.46
N SER A 256 -7.73 -2.30 11.32
CA SER A 256 -7.10 -1.31 12.19
C SER A 256 -8.08 -0.16 12.46
N ASP A 257 -8.05 0.38 13.69
CA ASP A 257 -8.72 1.64 14.05
C ASP A 257 -7.70 2.76 14.36
N GLY A 258 -6.41 2.52 14.07
CA GLY A 258 -5.30 3.42 14.34
C GLY A 258 -4.58 3.14 15.66
N GLU A 259 -5.24 2.53 16.65
CA GLU A 259 -4.64 2.12 17.93
C GLU A 259 -4.48 0.60 18.02
N TYR A 260 -5.52 -0.12 17.61
CA TYR A 260 -5.55 -1.59 17.66
C TYR A 260 -5.45 -2.16 16.25
N HIS A 261 -4.67 -3.23 16.11
CA HIS A 261 -4.42 -3.87 14.82
C HIS A 261 -4.59 -5.38 14.96
N ASN A 262 -5.49 -5.96 14.15
CA ASN A 262 -5.69 -7.40 14.10
C ASN A 262 -5.42 -7.93 12.70
N ALA A 263 -4.85 -9.14 12.62
CA ALA A 263 -4.65 -9.86 11.37
C ALA A 263 -5.29 -11.27 11.50
N TYR A 264 -6.11 -11.62 10.52
CA TYR A 264 -6.82 -12.90 10.46
C TYR A 264 -6.30 -13.69 9.26
N PRO A 265 -5.54 -14.77 9.47
CA PRO A 265 -5.11 -15.63 8.37
C PRO A 265 -6.31 -16.18 7.59
N VAL A 266 -6.26 -16.05 6.26
CA VAL A 266 -7.36 -16.53 5.39
C VAL A 266 -7.65 -18.01 5.63
N THR A 267 -6.62 -18.83 5.90
CA THR A 267 -6.78 -20.25 6.24
C THR A 267 -7.61 -20.49 7.50
N LEU A 268 -7.62 -19.57 8.46
CA LEU A 268 -8.50 -19.66 9.64
C LEU A 268 -9.93 -19.29 9.26
N LEU A 269 -10.12 -18.28 8.42
CA LEU A 269 -11.45 -17.89 7.92
C LEU A 269 -12.07 -19.02 7.09
N GLU A 270 -11.30 -19.66 6.23
CA GLU A 270 -11.75 -20.85 5.48
C GLU A 270 -12.16 -21.99 6.41
N LYS A 271 -11.42 -22.22 7.49
CA LYS A 271 -11.68 -23.28 8.45
C LYS A 271 -12.92 -23.04 9.32
N PHE A 272 -13.10 -21.82 9.79
CA PHE A 272 -14.16 -21.48 10.76
C PHE A 272 -15.38 -20.81 10.14
N GLY A 273 -15.26 -20.27 8.93
CA GLY A 273 -16.30 -19.51 8.23
C GLY A 273 -16.59 -18.15 8.84
N VAL A 274 -16.79 -18.11 10.14
CA VAL A 274 -17.10 -16.87 10.92
C VAL A 274 -16.23 -16.83 12.17
N ILE A 275 -15.62 -15.68 12.42
CA ILE A 275 -14.83 -15.40 13.63
C ILE A 275 -15.43 -14.20 14.35
N HIS A 276 -15.89 -14.40 15.59
CA HIS A 276 -16.27 -13.30 16.48
C HIS A 276 -15.05 -12.89 17.29
N HIS A 277 -14.72 -11.62 17.27
CA HIS A 277 -13.56 -11.07 17.96
C HIS A 277 -13.81 -9.63 18.43
N GLN A 278 -12.79 -8.98 18.99
CA GLN A 278 -12.82 -7.57 19.39
C GLN A 278 -11.61 -6.84 18.80
N LEU A 279 -11.84 -5.62 18.35
CA LEU A 279 -10.78 -4.64 18.03
C LEU A 279 -10.82 -3.59 19.14
N GLY A 280 -9.83 -3.61 20.06
CA GLY A 280 -9.96 -2.87 21.32
C GLY A 280 -11.22 -3.28 22.08
N ASN A 281 -12.14 -2.33 22.28
CA ASN A 281 -13.44 -2.56 22.92
C ASN A 281 -14.60 -2.73 21.92
N GLN A 282 -14.34 -2.71 20.62
CA GLN A 282 -15.38 -2.83 19.59
C GLN A 282 -15.60 -4.30 19.21
N PRO A 283 -16.80 -4.86 19.41
CA PRO A 283 -17.10 -6.20 18.93
C PRO A 283 -17.14 -6.21 17.41
N MET A 284 -16.57 -7.27 16.82
CA MET A 284 -16.52 -7.42 15.38
C MET A 284 -16.74 -8.86 14.93
N VAL A 285 -17.14 -9.00 13.69
CA VAL A 285 -17.29 -10.30 13.03
C VAL A 285 -16.48 -10.27 11.75
N VAL A 286 -15.61 -11.25 11.60
CA VAL A 286 -14.85 -11.49 10.36
C VAL A 286 -15.37 -12.80 9.75
N PHE A 287 -15.75 -12.75 8.48
CA PHE A 287 -16.29 -13.93 7.81
C PHE A 287 -15.74 -14.06 6.39
N SER A 288 -15.75 -15.28 5.88
CA SER A 288 -15.49 -15.57 4.46
C SER A 288 -16.73 -16.21 3.84
N SER A 289 -16.99 -15.88 2.58
CA SER A 289 -17.97 -16.60 1.76
C SER A 289 -17.27 -17.64 0.89
N SER A 290 -17.95 -18.76 0.63
CA SER A 290 -17.49 -19.76 -0.36
C SER A 290 -17.38 -19.09 -1.74
N GLY A 291 -16.26 -19.24 -2.43
CA GLY A 291 -16.02 -18.65 -3.75
C GLY A 291 -15.03 -17.50 -3.78
N SER A 292 -14.59 -16.96 -2.63
CA SER A 292 -13.54 -15.94 -2.55
C SER A 292 -12.11 -16.52 -2.65
N GLN A 293 -11.95 -17.69 -3.26
CA GLN A 293 -10.62 -18.27 -3.50
C GLN A 293 -9.88 -17.47 -4.56
N GLN A 294 -9.07 -16.54 -4.11
CA GLN A 294 -8.16 -15.75 -4.92
C GLN A 294 -6.96 -16.64 -5.32
N ARG A 295 -7.09 -17.36 -6.42
CA ARG A 295 -5.94 -17.97 -7.08
C ARG A 295 -5.58 -17.12 -8.28
N PHE A 296 -4.38 -16.57 -8.28
CA PHE A 296 -3.71 -16.21 -9.51
C PHE A 296 -3.32 -17.54 -10.17
N GLY A 297 -4.05 -17.94 -11.19
CA GLY A 297 -3.78 -19.15 -11.95
C GLY A 297 -2.50 -19.01 -12.78
#